data_b85b726755519d04e79b999d46e1b2f4
#
_entry.id   b85b726755519d04e79b999d46e1b2f4
#
_cell.length_a   1.000
_cell.length_b   1.000
_cell.length_c   1.000
_cell.angle_alpha   90.00
_cell.angle_beta   90.00
_cell.angle_gamma   90.00
#
_symmetry.space_group_name_H-M   'P 1'
#
loop_
_entity.id
_entity.type
_entity.pdbx_description
1 polymer ?
#
loop_
_entity_poly.entity_id
_entity_poly.type
_entity_poly.pdbx_seq_one_letter_code
_entity_poly.pdbx_strand_id
1 'polypeptide(L)'
;MIGASEAVLNKTIDYIKNREQFGRSLASFQSIQHKISEIFTLISETKELSRYLSKIISSNQKKHSSLIKIKCNESLNTIIWDAHQLHGAIGFTWDYGLHLYTRKILMNKSVLGDTEFHSKILLS
;
A
#
# COMPACT_ATOMS: atom_id res chain seq x y z
N MET A 1 -6.61 -3.90 -4.36
CA MET A 1 -5.82 -3.17 -3.36
C MET A 1 -4.32 -3.37 -3.60
N ILE A 2 -3.77 -4.57 -3.50
CA ILE A 2 -2.33 -4.84 -3.65
C ILE A 2 -1.76 -4.30 -4.97
N GLY A 3 -2.37 -4.60 -6.13
CA GLY A 3 -1.90 -4.09 -7.42
C GLY A 3 -1.87 -2.55 -7.53
N ALA A 4 -2.82 -1.86 -6.88
CA ALA A 4 -2.77 -0.40 -6.81
C ALA A 4 -1.58 0.10 -5.99
N SER A 5 -1.20 -0.62 -4.94
CA SER A 5 -0.01 -0.29 -4.14
C SER A 5 1.29 -0.53 -4.89
N GLU A 6 1.36 -1.60 -5.68
CA GLU A 6 2.51 -1.84 -6.56
C GLU A 6 2.66 -0.72 -7.60
N ALA A 7 1.55 -0.26 -8.17
CA ALA A 7 1.56 0.88 -9.09
C ALA A 7 2.01 2.18 -8.40
N VAL A 8 1.56 2.43 -7.17
CA VAL A 8 2.01 3.56 -6.34
C VAL A 8 3.51 3.49 -6.08
N LEU A 9 4.02 2.32 -5.68
CA LEU A 9 5.45 2.12 -5.44
C LEU A 9 6.28 2.41 -6.69
N ASN A 10 5.91 1.84 -7.84
CA ASN A 10 6.62 2.06 -9.09
C ASN A 10 6.63 3.55 -9.48
N LYS A 11 5.47 4.21 -9.39
CA LYS A 11 5.36 5.66 -9.67
C LYS A 11 6.22 6.49 -8.70
N THR A 12 6.32 6.08 -7.45
CA THR A 12 7.15 6.75 -6.45
C THR A 12 8.64 6.56 -6.74
N ILE A 13 9.05 5.34 -7.10
CA ILE A 13 10.44 5.03 -7.48
C ILE A 13 10.86 5.85 -8.69
N ASP A 14 10.02 5.92 -9.72
CA ASP A 14 10.31 6.71 -10.93
C ASP A 14 10.43 8.20 -10.59
N TYR A 15 9.56 8.70 -9.73
CA TYR A 15 9.63 10.10 -9.30
C TYR A 15 10.92 10.42 -8.56
N ILE A 16 11.30 9.65 -7.54
CA ILE A 16 12.48 9.93 -6.73
C ILE A 16 13.81 9.77 -7.50
N LYS A 17 13.83 8.93 -8.54
CA LYS A 17 14.98 8.77 -9.43
C LYS A 17 15.18 10.00 -10.33
N ASN A 18 14.11 10.59 -10.80
CA ASN A 18 14.13 11.70 -11.75
C ASN A 18 14.09 13.08 -11.08
N ARG A 19 13.70 13.16 -9.82
CA ARG A 19 13.63 14.42 -9.08
C ARG A 19 14.95 14.71 -8.37
N GLU A 20 15.52 15.86 -8.66
CA GLU A 20 16.74 16.34 -7.99
C GLU A 20 16.42 17.38 -6.94
N GLN A 21 17.12 17.31 -5.81
CA GLN A 21 17.21 18.34 -4.79
C GLN A 21 18.59 18.35 -4.16
N PHE A 22 19.07 19.52 -3.77
CA PHE A 22 20.41 19.69 -3.19
C PHE A 22 21.54 19.15 -4.12
N GLY A 23 21.36 19.30 -5.44
CA GLY A 23 22.35 18.89 -6.43
C GLY A 23 22.44 17.38 -6.69
N ARG A 24 21.49 16.59 -6.22
CA ARG A 24 21.45 15.13 -6.44
C ARG A 24 20.03 14.58 -6.47
N SER A 25 19.86 13.38 -7.05
CA SER A 25 18.58 12.67 -7.09
C SER A 25 18.07 12.40 -5.69
N LEU A 26 16.75 12.49 -5.49
CA LEU A 26 16.09 12.10 -4.22
C LEU A 26 16.38 10.65 -3.85
N ALA A 27 16.51 9.75 -4.82
CA ALA A 27 16.84 8.35 -4.60
C ALA A 27 18.22 8.12 -3.95
N SER A 28 19.10 9.11 -3.98
CA SER A 28 20.43 9.03 -3.35
C SER A 28 20.44 9.28 -1.84
N PHE A 29 19.32 9.76 -1.28
CA PHE A 29 19.22 10.03 0.16
C PHE A 29 18.81 8.77 0.92
N GLN A 30 19.60 8.41 1.96
CA GLN A 30 19.38 7.20 2.74
C GLN A 30 17.99 7.14 3.40
N SER A 31 17.48 8.26 3.90
CA SER A 31 16.14 8.35 4.49
C SER A 31 15.03 7.98 3.49
N ILE A 32 15.20 8.37 2.23
CA ILE A 32 14.26 8.05 1.15
C ILE A 32 14.37 6.56 0.77
N GLN A 33 15.59 6.02 0.70
CA GLN A 33 15.82 4.60 0.43
C GLN A 33 15.18 3.72 1.51
N HIS A 34 15.31 4.09 2.79
CA HIS A 34 14.66 3.39 3.91
C HIS A 34 13.14 3.40 3.75
N LYS A 35 12.55 4.56 3.44
CA LYS A 35 11.11 4.70 3.26
C LYS A 35 10.58 3.84 2.10
N ILE A 36 11.28 3.82 0.98
CA ILE A 36 10.94 2.93 -0.15
C ILE A 36 11.05 1.46 0.23
N SER A 37 12.08 1.09 1.00
CA SER A 37 12.22 -0.29 1.48
C SER A 37 11.09 -0.71 2.42
N GLU A 38 10.62 0.18 3.29
CA GLU A 38 9.46 -0.04 4.14
C GLU A 38 8.18 -0.27 3.31
N ILE A 39 7.92 0.61 2.33
CA ILE A 39 6.77 0.46 1.41
C ILE A 39 6.84 -0.88 0.68
N PHE A 40 8.00 -1.22 0.12
CA PHE A 40 8.21 -2.49 -0.60
C PHE A 40 7.95 -3.70 0.31
N THR A 41 8.45 -3.66 1.55
CA THR A 41 8.26 -4.74 2.52
C THR A 41 6.79 -4.93 2.85
N LEU A 42 6.05 -3.84 3.14
CA LEU A 42 4.62 -3.91 3.45
C LEU A 42 3.79 -4.50 2.29
N ILE A 43 4.11 -4.11 1.05
CA ILE A 43 3.45 -4.67 -0.14
C ILE A 43 3.77 -6.16 -0.27
N SER A 44 5.04 -6.53 -0.13
CA SER A 44 5.50 -7.92 -0.27
C SER A 44 4.87 -8.83 0.78
N GLU A 45 4.87 -8.43 2.05
CA GLU A 45 4.21 -9.16 3.14
C GLU A 45 2.73 -9.37 2.86
N THR A 46 2.02 -8.32 2.47
CA THR A 46 0.58 -8.38 2.21
C THR A 46 0.27 -9.29 1.03
N LYS A 47 1.09 -9.23 -0.01
CA LYS A 47 0.97 -10.07 -1.22
C LYS A 47 1.23 -11.54 -0.90
N GLU A 48 2.29 -11.85 -0.17
CA GLU A 48 2.62 -13.23 0.20
C GLU A 48 1.60 -13.83 1.16
N LEU A 49 1.12 -13.07 2.15
CA LEU A 49 0.03 -13.50 3.02
C LEU A 49 -1.24 -13.83 2.21
N SER A 50 -1.62 -12.94 1.29
CA SER A 50 -2.78 -13.16 0.44
C SER A 50 -2.63 -14.43 -0.41
N ARG A 51 -1.45 -14.60 -1.02
CA ARG A 51 -1.13 -15.76 -1.86
C ARG A 51 -1.12 -17.07 -1.05
N TYR A 52 -0.56 -17.04 0.14
CA TYR A 52 -0.49 -18.21 1.02
C TYR A 52 -1.89 -18.63 1.49
N LEU A 53 -2.64 -17.71 2.10
CA LEU A 53 -3.96 -18.00 2.65
C LEU A 53 -5.00 -18.38 1.59
N SER A 54 -4.90 -17.84 0.37
CA SER A 54 -5.81 -18.20 -0.73
C SER A 54 -5.62 -19.63 -1.24
N LYS A 55 -4.45 -20.24 -1.02
CA LYS A 55 -4.15 -21.62 -1.40
C LYS A 55 -4.60 -22.64 -0.36
N ILE A 56 -4.84 -22.22 0.87
CA ILE A 56 -5.27 -23.11 1.93
C ILE A 56 -6.77 -23.42 1.77
N ILE A 57 -7.09 -24.63 1.37
CA ILE A 57 -8.46 -25.13 1.34
C ILE A 57 -8.80 -25.60 2.76
N SER A 58 -9.62 -24.81 3.48
CA SER A 58 -10.02 -25.13 4.86
C SER A 58 -11.44 -24.66 5.14
N SER A 59 -12.04 -25.20 6.19
CA SER A 59 -13.31 -24.74 6.74
C SER A 59 -13.27 -23.27 7.22
N ASN A 60 -12.09 -22.71 7.38
CA ASN A 60 -11.86 -21.35 7.88
C ASN A 60 -11.61 -20.29 6.79
N GLN A 61 -12.01 -20.53 5.54
CA GLN A 61 -11.81 -19.58 4.44
C GLN A 61 -12.32 -18.18 4.74
N LYS A 62 -13.42 -18.05 5.46
CA LYS A 62 -13.98 -16.76 5.88
C LYS A 62 -13.01 -16.00 6.79
N LYS A 63 -12.39 -16.69 7.75
CA LYS A 63 -11.36 -16.08 8.63
C LYS A 63 -10.10 -15.73 7.87
N HIS A 64 -9.65 -16.59 6.95
CA HIS A 64 -8.49 -16.29 6.10
C HIS A 64 -8.72 -15.03 5.24
N SER A 65 -9.87 -14.91 4.60
CA SER A 65 -10.24 -13.73 3.81
C SER A 65 -10.28 -12.46 4.68
N SER A 66 -10.81 -12.58 5.89
CA SER A 66 -10.87 -11.48 6.86
C SER A 66 -9.47 -11.04 7.30
N LEU A 67 -8.57 -11.97 7.57
CA LEU A 67 -7.19 -11.67 7.92
C LEU A 67 -6.46 -10.93 6.80
N ILE A 68 -6.59 -11.39 5.55
CA ILE A 68 -6.03 -10.71 4.38
C ILE A 68 -6.59 -9.28 4.28
N LYS A 69 -7.90 -9.12 4.47
CA LYS A 69 -8.54 -7.80 4.35
C LYS A 69 -8.07 -6.83 5.41
N ILE A 70 -7.91 -7.27 6.66
CA ILE A 70 -7.37 -6.46 7.75
C ILE A 70 -5.94 -6.04 7.42
N LYS A 71 -5.06 -6.98 7.07
CA LYS A 71 -3.68 -6.68 6.70
C LYS A 71 -3.58 -5.69 5.55
N CYS A 72 -4.43 -5.86 4.51
CA CYS A 72 -4.53 -4.89 3.42
C CYS A 72 -4.91 -3.50 3.93
N ASN A 73 -5.95 -3.38 4.73
CA ASN A 73 -6.45 -2.10 5.20
C ASN A 73 -5.41 -1.34 6.04
N GLU A 74 -4.64 -2.05 6.87
CA GLU A 74 -3.58 -1.46 7.69
C GLU A 74 -2.38 -1.05 6.86
N SER A 75 -1.80 -1.98 6.10
CA SER A 75 -0.59 -1.74 5.31
C SER A 75 -0.78 -0.63 4.27
N LEU A 76 -1.92 -0.63 3.59
CA LEU A 76 -2.18 0.31 2.50
C LEU A 76 -2.34 1.76 2.95
N ASN A 77 -2.80 1.96 4.17
CA ASN A 77 -2.87 3.31 4.72
C ASN A 77 -1.48 3.94 4.86
N THR A 78 -0.54 3.18 5.44
CA THR A 78 0.85 3.61 5.58
C THR A 78 1.51 3.85 4.22
N ILE A 79 1.34 2.92 3.27
CA ILE A 79 1.91 3.01 1.92
C ILE A 79 1.46 4.29 1.20
N ILE A 80 0.17 4.63 1.28
CA ILE A 80 -0.37 5.84 0.63
C ILE A 80 0.27 7.09 1.22
N TRP A 81 0.29 7.22 2.54
CA TRP A 81 0.81 8.41 3.19
C TRP A 81 2.30 8.59 2.96
N ASP A 82 3.06 7.52 3.03
CA ASP A 82 4.50 7.54 2.74
C ASP A 82 4.78 7.91 1.28
N ALA A 83 4.02 7.37 0.35
CA ALA A 83 4.14 7.74 -1.06
C ALA A 83 3.84 9.24 -1.29
N HIS A 84 2.75 9.76 -0.72
CA HIS A 84 2.44 11.19 -0.83
C HIS A 84 3.52 12.05 -0.18
N GLN A 85 4.06 11.65 0.95
CA GLN A 85 5.17 12.37 1.60
C GLN A 85 6.42 12.43 0.71
N LEU A 86 6.76 11.32 0.04
CA LEU A 86 7.92 11.25 -0.86
C LEU A 86 7.74 12.10 -2.12
N HIS A 87 6.52 12.27 -2.60
CA HIS A 87 6.22 13.15 -3.74
C HIS A 87 6.12 14.63 -3.33
N GLY A 88 5.79 14.92 -2.08
CA GLY A 88 5.51 16.27 -1.61
C GLY A 88 4.29 16.87 -2.32
N ALA A 89 4.32 18.17 -2.58
CA ALA A 89 3.17 18.91 -3.14
C ALA A 89 2.65 18.33 -4.47
N ILE A 90 3.52 17.84 -5.34
CA ILE A 90 3.13 17.30 -6.65
C ILE A 90 2.22 16.07 -6.52
N GLY A 91 2.40 15.25 -5.47
CA GLY A 91 1.58 14.07 -5.21
C GLY A 91 0.10 14.38 -5.00
N PHE A 92 -0.23 15.61 -4.63
CA PHE A 92 -1.60 16.08 -4.41
C PHE A 92 -2.20 16.78 -5.64
N THR A 93 -1.40 17.02 -6.69
CA THR A 93 -1.90 17.67 -7.91
C THR A 93 -2.73 16.71 -8.75
N TRP A 94 -3.75 17.27 -9.41
CA TRP A 94 -4.64 16.50 -10.28
C TRP A 94 -3.90 15.88 -11.47
N ASP A 95 -3.05 16.65 -12.11
CA ASP A 95 -2.35 16.24 -13.34
C ASP A 95 -1.36 15.10 -13.12
N TYR A 96 -0.75 15.02 -11.93
CA TYR A 96 0.20 13.94 -11.61
C TYR A 96 -0.48 12.58 -11.42
N GLY A 97 -1.73 12.57 -10.96
CA GLY A 97 -2.59 11.39 -10.90
C GLY A 97 -2.30 10.39 -9.77
N LEU A 98 -1.44 10.70 -8.79
CA LEU A 98 -1.21 9.81 -7.64
C LEU A 98 -2.48 9.66 -6.80
N HIS A 99 -3.29 10.71 -6.68
CA HIS A 99 -4.56 10.73 -5.97
C HIS A 99 -5.57 9.69 -6.49
N LEU A 100 -5.50 9.29 -7.75
CA LEU A 100 -6.39 8.27 -8.32
C LEU A 100 -6.18 6.91 -7.65
N TYR A 101 -4.93 6.53 -7.41
CA TYR A 101 -4.60 5.31 -6.67
C TYR A 101 -5.00 5.42 -5.21
N THR A 102 -4.74 6.57 -4.58
CA THR A 102 -5.14 6.86 -3.20
C THR A 102 -6.64 6.71 -3.03
N ARG A 103 -7.44 7.35 -3.88
CA ARG A 103 -8.91 7.23 -3.85
C ARG A 103 -9.36 5.79 -4.03
N LYS A 104 -8.78 5.05 -4.99
CA LYS A 104 -9.12 3.65 -5.23
C LYS A 104 -8.84 2.77 -4.02
N ILE A 105 -7.71 2.98 -3.37
CA ILE A 105 -7.31 2.23 -2.18
C ILE A 105 -8.25 2.57 -1.02
N LEU A 106 -8.50 3.85 -0.74
CA LEU A 106 -9.37 4.30 0.34
C LEU A 106 -10.82 3.80 0.16
N MET A 107 -11.35 3.85 -1.05
CA MET A 107 -12.67 3.28 -1.35
C MET A 107 -12.73 1.79 -1.06
N ASN A 108 -11.70 1.06 -1.45
CA ASN A 108 -11.65 -0.39 -1.23
C ASN A 108 -11.50 -0.81 0.24
N LYS A 109 -11.12 0.10 1.14
CA LYS A 109 -11.08 -0.20 2.59
C LYS A 109 -12.44 -0.57 3.16
N SER A 110 -13.51 0.05 2.65
CA SER A 110 -14.89 -0.20 3.11
C SER A 110 -15.61 -1.26 2.28
N VAL A 111 -15.17 -1.52 1.05
CA VAL A 111 -15.80 -2.51 0.16
C VAL A 111 -15.64 -3.91 0.76
N LEU A 112 -16.73 -4.65 0.83
CA LEU A 112 -16.84 -5.99 1.43
C LEU A 112 -16.55 -6.04 2.94
N GLY A 113 -16.68 -4.93 3.62
CA GLY A 113 -16.43 -4.80 5.06
C GLY A 113 -15.12 -4.08 5.39
N ASP A 114 -15.16 -3.32 6.46
CA ASP A 114 -14.00 -2.61 6.99
C ASP A 114 -13.19 -3.49 7.98
N THR A 115 -12.19 -2.90 8.61
CA THR A 115 -11.34 -3.60 9.58
C THR A 115 -12.14 -4.09 10.79
N GLU A 116 -13.10 -3.31 11.27
CA GLU A 116 -13.92 -3.69 12.43
C GLU A 116 -14.83 -4.89 12.11
N PHE A 117 -15.50 -4.86 10.96
CA PHE A 117 -16.30 -5.98 10.48
C PHE A 117 -15.51 -7.28 10.40
N HIS A 118 -14.32 -7.23 9.80
CA HIS A 118 -13.47 -8.41 9.65
C HIS A 118 -12.84 -8.87 10.97
N SER A 119 -12.54 -7.96 11.89
CA SER A 119 -12.06 -8.30 13.24
C SER A 119 -13.12 -9.09 14.02
N LYS A 120 -14.39 -8.71 13.94
CA LYS A 120 -15.50 -9.47 14.56
C LYS A 120 -15.59 -10.90 14.01
N ILE A 121 -15.36 -11.09 12.71
CA ILE A 121 -15.32 -12.43 12.10
C ILE A 121 -14.18 -13.29 12.65
N LEU A 122 -12.99 -12.68 12.88
CA LEU A 122 -11.85 -13.44 13.43
C LEU A 122 -12.11 -13.88 14.87
N LEU A 123 -12.80 -13.06 15.67
CA LEU A 123 -13.08 -13.33 17.07
C LEU A 123 -14.27 -14.29 17.28
N SER A 124 -15.09 -14.50 16.27
CA SER A 124 -16.19 -15.48 16.29
C SER A 124 -15.70 -16.90 15.99
#